data_71f6c4cac046922dfe52defef52bf75b
#
_entry.id   71f6c4cac046922dfe52defef52bf75b
#
_cell.length_a   1.000
_cell.length_b   1.000
_cell.length_c   1.000
_cell.angle_alpha   90.00
_cell.angle_beta   90.00
_cell.angle_gamma   90.00
#
_symmetry.space_group_name_H-M   'P 1'
#
loop_
_entity.id
_entity.type
_entity.pdbx_description
1 polymer ?
#
loop_
_entity_poly.entity_id
_entity_poly.type
_entity_poly.pdbx_seq_one_letter_code
_entity_poly.pdbx_strand_id
1 'polypeptide(L)'
;MANQNKHTHLIGFTFATIVLMCGVAAVTLNFEVVRDFLIGLNYRPTTEMSEIRDSLKLTTKGARIFNAVMPELMERTEFNNLCRESESETAILGCYREDRVYVYNIKDEELKGIRELTSAHELLHAVYHRMKPDDKNKLTELLNQVYTENKSTLGEEIDLYEDAQKLEELYVREGTEIKNLPEELENHYREIFEDQDKVVDYYESYITVFRKLEKTLKDLLIKIEVLEAQISVKTKEYEAGAETLNKDINEFNECAKTPNCFTSTWTFNNKRNALITRQAELGQVYEGINDLINDYNGYVAEYNENIIHGQALNMTINSSTKVENL
;
A
#
# COMPACT_ATOMS: atom_id res chain seq x y z
N MET A 1 71.39 -33.78 -27.65
CA MET A 1 70.39 -32.68 -27.79
C MET A 1 68.92 -33.10 -27.82
N ALA A 2 68.60 -34.43 -27.97
CA ALA A 2 67.18 -34.86 -28.10
C ALA A 2 66.41 -35.04 -26.74
N ASN A 3 67.06 -35.03 -25.60
CA ASN A 3 66.41 -35.29 -24.31
C ASN A 3 65.91 -34.05 -23.56
N GLN A 4 66.43 -32.87 -23.88
CA GLN A 4 65.99 -31.58 -23.27
C GLN A 4 64.61 -31.11 -23.80
N ASN A 5 64.30 -31.41 -25.06
CA ASN A 5 63.00 -31.01 -25.64
C ASN A 5 61.81 -31.82 -25.07
N LYS A 6 62.00 -33.11 -24.66
CA LYS A 6 60.89 -33.88 -24.06
C LYS A 6 60.49 -33.40 -22.70
N HIS A 7 61.42 -32.95 -21.86
CA HIS A 7 61.09 -32.41 -20.53
C HIS A 7 60.39 -31.07 -20.58
N THR A 8 60.77 -30.17 -21.50
CA THR A 8 60.10 -28.89 -21.69
C THR A 8 58.65 -29.07 -22.24
N HIS A 9 58.42 -29.98 -23.16
CA HIS A 9 57.05 -30.31 -23.62
C HIS A 9 56.20 -30.95 -22.53
N LEU A 10 56.76 -31.84 -21.71
CA LEU A 10 56.03 -32.46 -20.60
C LEU A 10 55.64 -31.42 -19.53
N ILE A 11 56.56 -30.52 -19.15
CA ILE A 11 56.32 -29.43 -18.20
C ILE A 11 55.25 -28.44 -18.76
N GLY A 12 55.34 -28.11 -20.04
CA GLY A 12 54.31 -27.27 -20.69
C GLY A 12 52.95 -27.90 -20.73
N PHE A 13 52.84 -29.20 -21.02
CA PHE A 13 51.60 -29.95 -21.00
C PHE A 13 50.97 -30.07 -19.60
N THR A 14 51.78 -30.39 -18.56
CA THR A 14 51.30 -30.44 -17.18
C THR A 14 50.86 -29.08 -16.68
N PHE A 15 51.54 -28.00 -17.03
CA PHE A 15 51.10 -26.63 -16.69
C PHE A 15 49.79 -26.25 -17.37
N ALA A 16 49.62 -26.57 -18.66
CA ALA A 16 48.37 -26.32 -19.38
C ALA A 16 47.20 -27.12 -18.82
N THR A 17 47.40 -28.39 -18.40
CA THR A 17 46.35 -29.18 -17.76
C THR A 17 45.97 -28.67 -16.39
N ILE A 18 46.93 -28.20 -15.57
CA ILE A 18 46.64 -27.56 -14.28
C ILE A 18 45.85 -26.28 -14.46
N VAL A 19 46.23 -25.41 -15.40
CA VAL A 19 45.50 -24.16 -15.70
C VAL A 19 44.06 -24.49 -16.16
N LEU A 20 43.88 -25.51 -17.03
CA LEU A 20 42.56 -25.94 -17.48
C LEU A 20 41.71 -26.47 -16.32
N MET A 21 42.30 -27.33 -15.46
CA MET A 21 41.59 -27.85 -14.28
C MET A 21 41.21 -26.75 -13.30
N CYS A 22 42.10 -25.79 -13.02
CA CYS A 22 41.83 -24.63 -12.20
C CYS A 22 40.69 -23.76 -12.83
N GLY A 23 40.72 -23.57 -14.15
CA GLY A 23 39.69 -22.85 -14.87
C GLY A 23 38.33 -23.54 -14.78
N VAL A 24 38.28 -24.88 -15.00
CA VAL A 24 37.05 -25.66 -14.84
C VAL A 24 36.55 -25.61 -13.40
N ALA A 25 37.44 -25.79 -12.40
CA ALA A 25 37.07 -25.71 -11.00
C ALA A 25 36.54 -24.31 -10.62
N ALA A 26 37.15 -23.24 -11.11
CA ALA A 26 36.68 -21.85 -10.89
C ALA A 26 35.27 -21.63 -11.47
N VAL A 27 35.00 -22.13 -12.68
CA VAL A 27 33.68 -22.05 -13.31
C VAL A 27 32.65 -22.88 -12.54
N THR A 28 32.99 -24.10 -12.12
CA THR A 28 32.04 -24.97 -11.38
C THR A 28 31.74 -24.41 -9.99
N LEU A 29 32.71 -23.85 -9.30
CA LEU A 29 32.52 -23.23 -7.98
C LEU A 29 31.72 -21.90 -8.03
N ASN A 30 31.72 -21.23 -9.19
CA ASN A 30 31.00 -19.97 -9.41
C ASN A 30 29.95 -20.11 -10.51
N PHE A 31 29.40 -21.28 -10.69
CA PHE A 31 28.49 -21.57 -11.82
C PHE A 31 27.34 -20.57 -11.93
N GLU A 32 26.64 -20.25 -10.83
CA GLU A 32 25.54 -19.29 -10.80
C GLU A 32 26.01 -17.89 -11.24
N VAL A 33 27.19 -17.44 -10.79
CA VAL A 33 27.73 -16.12 -11.14
C VAL A 33 28.07 -16.07 -12.64
N VAL A 34 28.66 -17.12 -13.18
CA VAL A 34 28.99 -17.23 -14.63
C VAL A 34 27.72 -17.31 -15.46
N ARG A 35 26.74 -18.11 -15.04
CA ARG A 35 25.45 -18.24 -15.70
C ARG A 35 24.74 -16.88 -15.75
N ASP A 36 24.58 -16.22 -14.60
CA ASP A 36 23.93 -14.91 -14.51
C ASP A 36 24.62 -13.87 -15.40
N PHE A 37 25.95 -13.87 -15.42
CA PHE A 37 26.71 -12.96 -16.29
C PHE A 37 26.42 -13.21 -17.75
N LEU A 38 26.46 -14.48 -18.20
CA LEU A 38 26.23 -14.85 -19.60
C LEU A 38 24.81 -14.54 -20.07
N ILE A 39 23.79 -14.79 -19.22
CA ILE A 39 22.40 -14.45 -19.50
C ILE A 39 22.24 -12.94 -19.58
N GLY A 40 22.77 -12.20 -18.59
CA GLY A 40 22.66 -10.75 -18.51
C GLY A 40 23.32 -10.00 -19.67
N LEU A 41 24.33 -10.60 -20.34
CA LEU A 41 24.93 -10.02 -21.57
C LEU A 41 23.94 -9.83 -22.72
N ASN A 42 22.91 -10.66 -22.77
CA ASN A 42 21.91 -10.62 -23.84
C ASN A 42 20.67 -9.79 -23.45
N TYR A 43 20.55 -9.40 -22.20
CA TYR A 43 19.40 -8.60 -21.75
C TYR A 43 19.48 -7.19 -22.35
N ARG A 44 18.35 -6.75 -22.88
CA ARG A 44 18.17 -5.39 -23.42
C ARG A 44 16.91 -4.81 -22.82
N PRO A 45 17.02 -4.13 -21.64
CA PRO A 45 15.87 -3.52 -21.01
C PRO A 45 15.28 -2.41 -21.87
N THR A 46 13.98 -2.18 -21.72
CA THR A 46 13.34 -0.96 -22.22
C THR A 46 13.90 0.27 -21.51
N THR A 47 13.66 1.47 -22.04
CA THR A 47 14.08 2.72 -21.40
C THR A 47 13.51 2.82 -19.98
N GLU A 48 12.20 2.56 -19.84
CA GLU A 48 11.52 2.60 -18.53
C GLU A 48 12.13 1.61 -17.53
N MET A 49 12.40 0.37 -17.94
CA MET A 49 13.04 -0.63 -17.08
C MET A 49 14.50 -0.26 -16.75
N SER A 50 15.21 0.41 -17.64
CA SER A 50 16.55 0.95 -17.36
C SER A 50 16.50 2.05 -16.30
N GLU A 51 15.51 2.94 -16.37
CA GLU A 51 15.28 3.99 -15.37
C GLU A 51 14.97 3.39 -14.00
N ILE A 52 14.11 2.36 -13.94
CA ILE A 52 13.81 1.62 -12.71
C ILE A 52 15.11 1.01 -12.14
N ARG A 53 15.88 0.27 -12.94
CA ARG A 53 17.13 -0.33 -12.51
C ARG A 53 18.10 0.71 -11.94
N ASP A 54 18.24 1.84 -12.60
CA ASP A 54 19.17 2.90 -12.21
C ASP A 54 18.68 3.60 -10.92
N SER A 55 17.37 3.69 -10.70
CA SER A 55 16.76 4.25 -9.49
C SER A 55 16.94 3.37 -8.25
N LEU A 56 17.02 2.04 -8.43
CA LEU A 56 17.24 1.07 -7.34
C LEU A 56 18.65 1.08 -6.77
N LYS A 57 19.62 1.79 -7.40
CA LYS A 57 20.99 1.86 -6.93
C LYS A 57 21.58 0.48 -6.61
N LEU A 58 21.52 -0.41 -7.59
CA LEU A 58 22.00 -1.77 -7.45
C LEU A 58 23.53 -1.83 -7.38
N THR A 59 24.07 -2.66 -6.50
CA THR A 59 25.48 -3.02 -6.50
C THR A 59 25.83 -3.83 -7.76
N THR A 60 27.12 -4.09 -7.99
CA THR A 60 27.56 -4.98 -9.08
C THR A 60 26.89 -6.37 -8.99
N LYS A 61 26.72 -6.91 -7.78
CA LYS A 61 26.04 -8.20 -7.54
C LYS A 61 24.54 -8.09 -7.85
N GLY A 62 23.86 -7.06 -7.32
CA GLY A 62 22.45 -6.79 -7.58
C GLY A 62 22.15 -6.60 -9.06
N ALA A 63 22.94 -5.74 -9.73
CA ALA A 63 22.77 -5.47 -11.17
C ALA A 63 23.00 -6.72 -12.04
N ARG A 64 23.96 -7.59 -11.69
CA ARG A 64 24.17 -8.87 -12.39
C ARG A 64 22.95 -9.76 -12.27
N ILE A 65 22.40 -9.95 -11.06
CA ILE A 65 21.20 -10.79 -10.84
C ILE A 65 19.99 -10.18 -11.54
N PHE A 66 19.78 -8.86 -11.39
CA PHE A 66 18.71 -8.13 -12.10
C PHE A 66 18.74 -8.35 -13.60
N ASN A 67 19.92 -8.20 -14.22
CA ASN A 67 20.04 -8.43 -15.66
C ASN A 67 19.85 -9.91 -16.04
N ALA A 68 20.20 -10.84 -15.16
CA ALA A 68 20.06 -12.27 -15.41
C ALA A 68 18.58 -12.72 -15.39
N VAL A 69 17.77 -12.13 -14.49
CA VAL A 69 16.32 -12.42 -14.42
C VAL A 69 15.48 -11.61 -15.42
N MET A 70 16.12 -10.75 -16.22
CA MET A 70 15.54 -10.02 -17.34
C MET A 70 14.16 -9.40 -17.03
N PRO A 71 14.04 -8.46 -16.07
CA PRO A 71 12.77 -7.88 -15.68
C PRO A 71 12.04 -7.23 -16.86
N GLU A 72 10.73 -7.41 -16.90
CA GLU A 72 9.87 -6.90 -17.96
C GLU A 72 8.62 -6.22 -17.40
N LEU A 73 8.33 -4.98 -17.86
CA LEU A 73 7.08 -4.29 -17.58
C LEU A 73 5.99 -4.83 -18.46
N MET A 74 4.88 -5.28 -17.89
CA MET A 74 3.78 -5.90 -18.60
C MET A 74 2.47 -5.16 -18.39
N GLU A 75 1.70 -5.03 -19.47
CA GLU A 75 0.34 -4.55 -19.37
C GLU A 75 -0.57 -5.61 -18.71
N ARG A 76 -1.68 -5.17 -18.10
CA ARG A 76 -2.57 -5.99 -17.27
C ARG A 76 -2.88 -7.38 -17.82
N THR A 77 -3.28 -7.47 -19.09
CA THR A 77 -3.72 -8.74 -19.70
C THR A 77 -2.58 -9.74 -19.81
N GLU A 78 -1.41 -9.29 -20.27
CA GLU A 78 -0.22 -10.13 -20.42
C GLU A 78 0.31 -10.55 -19.06
N PHE A 79 0.36 -9.62 -18.10
CA PHE A 79 0.76 -9.88 -16.73
C PHE A 79 -0.09 -10.97 -16.08
N ASN A 80 -1.42 -10.85 -16.17
CA ASN A 80 -2.35 -11.84 -15.59
C ASN A 80 -2.23 -13.22 -16.23
N ASN A 81 -1.89 -13.31 -17.51
CA ASN A 81 -1.71 -14.60 -18.18
C ASN A 81 -0.46 -15.33 -17.69
N LEU A 82 0.55 -14.60 -17.21
CA LEU A 82 1.84 -15.16 -16.78
C LEU A 82 1.94 -15.35 -15.26
N CYS A 83 1.41 -14.41 -14.48
CA CYS A 83 1.63 -14.33 -13.04
C CYS A 83 0.46 -14.85 -12.21
N ARG A 84 -0.66 -15.24 -12.80
CA ARG A 84 -1.85 -15.69 -12.07
C ARG A 84 -1.77 -17.17 -11.76
N GLU A 85 -1.37 -17.52 -10.51
CA GLU A 85 -1.33 -18.92 -10.05
C GLU A 85 -2.20 -19.24 -8.85
N SER A 86 -2.64 -18.27 -8.05
CA SER A 86 -3.52 -18.56 -6.92
C SER A 86 -4.70 -17.60 -6.80
N GLU A 87 -5.86 -18.13 -6.43
CA GLU A 87 -7.08 -17.36 -6.14
C GLU A 87 -7.00 -16.61 -4.78
N SER A 88 -5.88 -16.72 -4.06
CA SER A 88 -5.75 -16.30 -2.66
C SER A 88 -5.16 -14.90 -2.47
N GLU A 89 -4.54 -14.30 -3.48
CA GLU A 89 -3.94 -12.97 -3.36
C GLU A 89 -4.83 -11.89 -3.99
N THR A 90 -5.11 -10.84 -3.21
CA THR A 90 -5.99 -9.75 -3.61
C THR A 90 -5.39 -8.81 -4.65
N ALA A 91 -4.07 -8.66 -4.69
CA ALA A 91 -3.36 -7.87 -5.70
C ALA A 91 -1.93 -8.38 -5.89
N ILE A 92 -1.62 -8.93 -7.06
CA ILE A 92 -0.26 -9.31 -7.47
C ILE A 92 0.28 -8.17 -8.34
N LEU A 93 1.42 -7.60 -7.95
CA LEU A 93 2.08 -6.48 -8.64
C LEU A 93 3.29 -6.92 -9.44
N GLY A 94 3.89 -8.04 -9.08
CA GLY A 94 5.01 -8.69 -9.75
C GLY A 94 4.96 -10.19 -9.59
N CYS A 95 5.80 -10.92 -10.31
CA CYS A 95 6.10 -12.30 -10.02
C CYS A 95 7.50 -12.69 -10.50
N TYR A 96 8.17 -13.49 -9.68
CA TYR A 96 9.39 -14.19 -10.03
C TYR A 96 9.07 -15.63 -10.41
N ARG A 97 9.25 -15.98 -11.68
CA ARG A 97 8.89 -17.29 -12.22
C ARG A 97 9.88 -17.72 -13.29
N GLU A 98 10.29 -19.00 -13.26
CA GLU A 98 11.19 -19.59 -14.25
C GLU A 98 12.47 -18.76 -14.48
N ASP A 99 13.04 -18.25 -13.38
CA ASP A 99 14.23 -17.39 -13.35
C ASP A 99 14.07 -16.06 -14.13
N ARG A 100 12.80 -15.56 -14.24
CA ARG A 100 12.45 -14.27 -14.84
C ARG A 100 11.57 -13.46 -13.89
N VAL A 101 11.63 -12.15 -14.04
CA VAL A 101 10.81 -11.18 -13.29
C VAL A 101 9.84 -10.49 -14.24
N TYR A 102 8.59 -10.45 -13.82
CA TYR A 102 7.53 -9.70 -14.49
C TYR A 102 6.93 -8.70 -13.54
N VAL A 103 6.76 -7.47 -14.00
CA VAL A 103 6.25 -6.35 -13.18
C VAL A 103 5.04 -5.76 -13.88
N TYR A 104 3.94 -5.60 -13.14
CA TYR A 104 2.75 -4.94 -13.67
C TYR A 104 3.01 -3.44 -13.88
N ASN A 105 2.79 -2.95 -15.11
CA ASN A 105 3.12 -1.60 -15.53
C ASN A 105 2.08 -0.56 -15.08
N ILE A 106 2.08 -0.22 -13.80
CA ILE A 106 1.22 0.82 -13.24
C ILE A 106 1.81 2.19 -13.55
N LYS A 107 1.02 3.04 -14.24
CA LYS A 107 1.44 4.39 -14.69
C LYS A 107 0.73 5.52 -13.93
N ASP A 108 0.07 5.21 -12.84
CA ASP A 108 -0.62 6.19 -12.02
C ASP A 108 0.38 7.04 -11.23
N GLU A 109 0.29 8.36 -11.37
CA GLU A 109 1.22 9.30 -10.72
C GLU A 109 1.06 9.32 -9.19
N GLU A 110 -0.12 9.00 -8.66
CA GLU A 110 -0.34 8.90 -7.22
C GLU A 110 0.34 7.65 -6.62
N LEU A 111 0.52 6.61 -7.45
CA LEU A 111 1.18 5.36 -7.08
C LEU A 111 2.66 5.33 -7.51
N LYS A 112 3.28 6.50 -7.63
CA LYS A 112 4.69 6.63 -8.02
C LYS A 112 5.60 5.86 -7.07
N GLY A 113 6.55 5.10 -7.65
CA GLY A 113 7.49 4.25 -6.90
C GLY A 113 7.04 2.80 -6.80
N ILE A 114 5.78 2.47 -7.14
CA ILE A 114 5.26 1.10 -7.05
C ILE A 114 5.98 0.14 -8.00
N ARG A 115 6.40 0.57 -9.19
CA ARG A 115 7.14 -0.25 -10.15
C ARG A 115 8.56 -0.52 -9.67
N GLU A 116 9.20 0.47 -9.11
CA GLU A 116 10.52 0.38 -8.47
C GLU A 116 10.47 -0.59 -7.28
N LEU A 117 9.50 -0.39 -6.38
CA LEU A 117 9.26 -1.28 -5.24
C LEU A 117 9.06 -2.73 -5.69
N THR A 118 8.13 -2.96 -6.62
CA THR A 118 7.83 -4.30 -7.12
C THR A 118 9.05 -4.94 -7.79
N SER A 119 9.80 -4.16 -8.58
CA SER A 119 11.04 -4.66 -9.21
C SER A 119 12.10 -5.06 -8.18
N ALA A 120 12.21 -4.33 -7.06
CA ALA A 120 13.11 -4.68 -5.97
C ALA A 120 12.63 -5.93 -5.21
N HIS A 121 11.33 -6.04 -4.98
CA HIS A 121 10.69 -7.18 -4.34
C HIS A 121 10.97 -8.47 -5.12
N GLU A 122 10.66 -8.50 -6.41
CA GLU A 122 10.90 -9.66 -7.27
C GLU A 122 12.41 -9.97 -7.47
N LEU A 123 13.26 -8.94 -7.44
CA LEU A 123 14.70 -9.13 -7.42
C LEU A 123 15.15 -9.88 -6.16
N LEU A 124 14.59 -9.56 -5.00
CA LEU A 124 14.96 -10.23 -3.75
C LEU A 124 14.48 -11.69 -3.73
N HIS A 125 13.35 -12.05 -4.34
CA HIS A 125 13.00 -13.46 -4.60
C HIS A 125 14.10 -14.15 -5.39
N ALA A 126 14.56 -13.54 -6.49
CA ALA A 126 15.63 -14.08 -7.29
C ALA A 126 16.96 -14.21 -6.53
N VAL A 127 17.27 -13.27 -5.64
CA VAL A 127 18.44 -13.34 -4.74
C VAL A 127 18.29 -14.50 -3.76
N TYR A 128 17.12 -14.61 -3.11
CA TYR A 128 16.85 -15.68 -2.14
C TYR A 128 16.98 -17.07 -2.77
N HIS A 129 16.43 -17.25 -3.97
CA HIS A 129 16.57 -18.51 -4.70
C HIS A 129 18.03 -18.91 -5.02
N ARG A 130 18.92 -17.90 -5.18
CA ARG A 130 20.37 -18.12 -5.43
C ARG A 130 21.19 -18.32 -4.16
N MET A 131 20.59 -18.11 -2.98
CA MET A 131 21.29 -18.29 -1.69
C MET A 131 21.50 -19.76 -1.39
N LYS A 132 22.65 -20.07 -0.81
CA LYS A 132 22.95 -21.39 -0.28
C LYS A 132 22.09 -21.68 0.96
N PRO A 133 21.73 -22.96 1.21
CA PRO A 133 20.96 -23.33 2.41
C PRO A 133 21.58 -22.82 3.72
N ASP A 134 22.90 -22.89 3.86
CA ASP A 134 23.58 -22.43 5.06
C ASP A 134 23.44 -20.92 5.29
N ASP A 135 23.41 -20.14 4.22
CA ASP A 135 23.23 -18.67 4.30
C ASP A 135 21.77 -18.32 4.63
N LYS A 136 20.79 -19.05 4.06
CA LYS A 136 19.38 -18.93 4.44
C LYS A 136 19.17 -19.24 5.92
N ASN A 137 19.76 -20.33 6.41
CA ASN A 137 19.66 -20.73 7.81
C ASN A 137 20.21 -19.67 8.78
N LYS A 138 21.31 -18.97 8.43
CA LYS A 138 21.86 -17.88 9.25
C LYS A 138 20.90 -16.71 9.39
N LEU A 139 20.13 -16.39 8.35
CA LEU A 139 19.17 -15.29 8.37
C LEU A 139 17.85 -15.61 9.06
N THR A 140 17.50 -16.90 9.19
CA THR A 140 16.19 -17.34 9.71
C THR A 140 15.83 -16.74 11.06
N GLU A 141 16.76 -16.69 12.00
CA GLU A 141 16.51 -16.14 13.35
C GLU A 141 16.30 -14.63 13.30
N LEU A 142 17.13 -13.91 12.52
CA LEU A 142 17.03 -12.47 12.34
C LEU A 142 15.70 -12.05 11.65
N LEU A 143 15.31 -12.78 10.59
CA LEU A 143 14.04 -12.52 9.89
C LEU A 143 12.85 -12.69 10.83
N ASN A 144 12.81 -13.77 11.62
CA ASN A 144 11.72 -13.97 12.59
C ASN A 144 11.70 -12.91 13.71
N GLN A 145 12.87 -12.43 14.14
CA GLN A 145 12.96 -11.34 15.10
C GLN A 145 12.37 -10.04 14.51
N VAL A 146 12.82 -9.62 13.33
CA VAL A 146 12.34 -8.41 12.65
C VAL A 146 10.84 -8.50 12.40
N TYR A 147 10.32 -9.66 11.95
CA TYR A 147 8.88 -9.88 11.79
C TYR A 147 8.12 -9.67 13.09
N THR A 148 8.61 -10.22 14.20
CA THR A 148 7.94 -10.08 15.50
C THR A 148 7.84 -8.62 15.94
N GLU A 149 8.87 -7.83 15.67
CA GLU A 149 8.95 -6.41 16.02
C GLU A 149 8.12 -5.52 15.06
N ASN A 150 7.91 -5.96 13.82
CA ASN A 150 7.28 -5.19 12.74
C ASN A 150 5.99 -5.83 12.18
N LYS A 151 5.34 -6.69 12.95
CA LYS A 151 4.15 -7.44 12.51
C LYS A 151 3.02 -6.53 11.98
N SER A 152 2.84 -5.35 12.57
CA SER A 152 1.83 -4.38 12.11
C SER A 152 2.13 -3.75 10.74
N THR A 153 3.39 -3.73 10.32
CA THR A 153 3.80 -3.21 9.01
C THR A 153 3.79 -4.32 7.97
N LEU A 154 4.33 -5.49 8.32
CA LEU A 154 4.46 -6.63 7.41
C LEU A 154 3.16 -7.40 7.20
N GLY A 155 2.16 -7.21 8.07
CA GLY A 155 0.87 -7.88 8.01
C GLY A 155 0.85 -9.29 8.61
N GLU A 156 -0.33 -9.71 9.07
CA GLU A 156 -0.52 -11.05 9.66
C GLU A 156 -0.73 -12.12 8.58
N GLU A 157 -0.99 -11.74 7.34
CA GLU A 157 -1.14 -12.65 6.20
C GLU A 157 0.12 -13.48 5.92
N ILE A 158 1.30 -13.00 6.33
CA ILE A 158 2.55 -13.77 6.27
C ILE A 158 2.46 -15.08 7.06
N ASP A 159 1.68 -15.11 8.14
CA ASP A 159 1.47 -16.33 8.93
C ASP A 159 0.64 -17.42 8.21
N LEU A 160 0.05 -17.09 7.06
CA LEU A 160 -0.71 -18.02 6.22
C LEU A 160 0.18 -18.86 5.28
N TYR A 161 1.43 -18.44 5.07
CA TYR A 161 2.38 -19.15 4.23
C TYR A 161 2.97 -20.38 4.95
N GLU A 162 3.34 -21.41 4.18
CA GLU A 162 4.15 -22.52 4.69
C GLU A 162 5.56 -22.04 5.09
N ASP A 163 6.20 -22.70 6.06
CA ASP A 163 7.45 -22.23 6.68
C ASP A 163 8.53 -21.79 5.68
N ALA A 164 8.73 -22.53 4.61
CA ALA A 164 9.75 -22.21 3.61
C ALA A 164 9.39 -20.98 2.79
N GLN A 165 8.12 -20.86 2.37
CA GLN A 165 7.59 -19.69 1.66
C GLN A 165 7.54 -18.48 2.58
N LYS A 166 7.16 -18.69 3.84
CA LYS A 166 7.15 -17.64 4.86
C LYS A 166 8.53 -17.00 5.02
N LEU A 167 9.59 -17.77 5.13
CA LEU A 167 10.95 -17.24 5.27
C LEU A 167 11.41 -16.48 4.03
N GLU A 168 11.04 -16.96 2.87
CA GLU A 168 11.31 -16.24 1.61
C GLU A 168 10.58 -14.91 1.57
N GLU A 169 9.29 -14.90 1.89
CA GLU A 169 8.46 -13.68 1.90
C GLU A 169 8.94 -12.69 2.97
N LEU A 170 9.32 -13.16 4.16
CA LEU A 170 9.94 -12.31 5.19
C LEU A 170 11.22 -11.65 4.67
N TYR A 171 12.12 -12.44 4.06
CA TYR A 171 13.34 -11.92 3.48
C TYR A 171 13.08 -10.82 2.45
N VAL A 172 12.10 -11.01 1.58
CA VAL A 172 11.77 -10.05 0.52
C VAL A 172 11.13 -8.79 1.11
N ARG A 173 10.11 -8.94 1.96
CA ARG A 173 9.36 -7.80 2.52
C ARG A 173 10.20 -7.00 3.51
N GLU A 174 10.98 -7.63 4.35
CA GLU A 174 11.88 -6.90 5.25
C GLU A 174 12.92 -6.07 4.48
N GLY A 175 13.44 -6.60 3.38
CA GLY A 175 14.37 -5.88 2.52
C GLY A 175 13.77 -4.72 1.75
N THR A 176 12.44 -4.69 1.57
CA THR A 176 11.74 -3.67 0.78
C THR A 176 10.83 -2.75 1.59
N GLU A 177 10.45 -3.14 2.82
CA GLU A 177 9.43 -2.43 3.61
C GLU A 177 9.94 -1.92 4.96
N ILE A 178 11.07 -2.45 5.48
CA ILE A 178 11.56 -2.13 6.82
C ILE A 178 12.91 -1.38 6.78
N LYS A 179 12.97 -0.25 7.46
CA LYS A 179 14.20 0.50 7.76
C LYS A 179 14.79 0.10 9.11
N ASN A 180 16.04 0.47 9.34
CA ASN A 180 16.75 0.24 10.60
C ASN A 180 16.77 -1.25 11.00
N LEU A 181 17.11 -2.08 10.05
CA LEU A 181 17.28 -3.51 10.26
C LEU A 181 18.49 -3.81 11.19
N PRO A 182 18.55 -5.00 11.83
CA PRO A 182 19.76 -5.46 12.50
C PRO A 182 20.96 -5.40 11.56
N GLU A 183 22.14 -4.98 12.08
CA GLU A 183 23.34 -4.71 11.28
C GLU A 183 23.72 -5.87 10.33
N GLU A 184 23.58 -7.11 10.78
CA GLU A 184 23.90 -8.30 9.98
C GLU A 184 22.97 -8.43 8.77
N LEU A 185 21.66 -8.19 8.96
CA LEU A 185 20.66 -8.23 7.91
C LEU A 185 20.80 -7.02 6.96
N GLU A 186 21.04 -5.84 7.51
CA GLU A 186 21.32 -4.63 6.71
C GLU A 186 22.54 -4.82 5.81
N ASN A 187 23.65 -5.37 6.36
CA ASN A 187 24.85 -5.67 5.59
C ASN A 187 24.58 -6.69 4.47
N HIS A 188 23.67 -7.65 4.70
CA HIS A 188 23.26 -8.60 3.68
C HIS A 188 22.53 -7.92 2.51
N TYR A 189 21.57 -7.03 2.77
CA TYR A 189 20.88 -6.28 1.70
C TYR A 189 21.79 -5.28 1.00
N ARG A 190 22.81 -4.72 1.67
CA ARG A 190 23.84 -3.88 1.07
C ARG A 190 24.71 -4.62 0.04
N GLU A 191 24.70 -5.94 0.02
CA GLU A 191 25.32 -6.67 -1.08
C GLU A 191 24.53 -6.55 -2.40
N ILE A 192 23.24 -6.17 -2.33
CA ILE A 192 22.33 -6.07 -3.46
C ILE A 192 22.04 -4.60 -3.82
N PHE A 193 21.71 -3.79 -2.83
CA PHE A 193 21.39 -2.36 -2.95
C PHE A 193 22.50 -1.52 -2.31
N GLU A 194 23.02 -0.50 -3.01
CA GLU A 194 23.96 0.47 -2.40
C GLU A 194 23.29 1.25 -1.26
N ASP A 195 21.95 1.43 -1.35
CA ASP A 195 21.10 2.15 -0.42
C ASP A 195 19.74 1.44 -0.31
N GLN A 196 19.60 0.54 0.67
CA GLN A 196 18.37 -0.22 0.90
C GLN A 196 17.25 0.70 1.40
N ASP A 197 17.54 1.74 2.18
CA ASP A 197 16.56 2.72 2.64
C ASP A 197 15.83 3.40 1.47
N LYS A 198 16.52 3.58 0.34
CA LYS A 198 15.92 4.12 -0.88
C LYS A 198 14.83 3.22 -1.45
N VAL A 199 14.96 1.91 -1.33
CA VAL A 199 13.92 0.96 -1.73
C VAL A 199 12.72 1.07 -0.80
N VAL A 200 12.95 1.19 0.52
CA VAL A 200 11.88 1.39 1.50
C VAL A 200 11.18 2.74 1.31
N ASP A 201 11.87 3.79 0.85
CA ASP A 201 11.24 5.06 0.49
C ASP A 201 10.15 4.89 -0.59
N TYR A 202 10.31 3.97 -1.55
CA TYR A 202 9.29 3.65 -2.53
C TYR A 202 8.05 3.00 -1.88
N TYR A 203 8.27 2.08 -0.96
CA TYR A 203 7.18 1.48 -0.17
C TYR A 203 6.44 2.54 0.65
N GLU A 204 7.16 3.39 1.39
CA GLU A 204 6.57 4.46 2.19
C GLU A 204 5.77 5.45 1.34
N SER A 205 6.26 5.79 0.15
CA SER A 205 5.55 6.66 -0.80
C SER A 205 4.22 6.05 -1.23
N TYR A 206 4.24 4.79 -1.62
CA TYR A 206 3.07 4.04 -2.04
C TYR A 206 2.05 3.89 -0.92
N ILE A 207 2.46 3.37 0.25
CA ILE A 207 1.53 3.08 1.35
C ILE A 207 0.96 4.35 1.99
N THR A 208 1.67 5.48 1.91
CA THR A 208 1.22 6.77 2.44
C THR A 208 -0.05 7.25 1.75
N VAL A 209 -0.26 6.94 0.48
CA VAL A 209 -1.49 7.30 -0.27
C VAL A 209 -2.70 6.64 0.41
N PHE A 210 -2.62 5.35 0.67
CA PHE A 210 -3.69 4.58 1.30
C PHE A 210 -3.90 4.98 2.77
N ARG A 211 -2.81 5.19 3.53
CA ARG A 211 -2.90 5.65 4.93
C ARG A 211 -3.56 7.02 5.06
N LYS A 212 -3.28 7.94 4.13
CA LYS A 212 -3.95 9.25 4.10
C LYS A 212 -5.42 9.11 3.81
N LEU A 213 -5.77 8.30 2.83
CA LEU A 213 -7.16 8.04 2.45
C LEU A 213 -7.94 7.43 3.62
N GLU A 214 -7.41 6.39 4.24
CA GLU A 214 -8.00 5.75 5.42
C GLU A 214 -8.23 6.75 6.56
N LYS A 215 -7.21 7.55 6.87
CA LYS A 215 -7.33 8.60 7.89
C LYS A 215 -8.41 9.61 7.54
N THR A 216 -8.45 10.09 6.29
CA THR A 216 -9.46 11.06 5.83
C THR A 216 -10.88 10.49 5.98
N LEU A 217 -11.10 9.25 5.54
CA LEU A 217 -12.38 8.55 5.68
C LEU A 217 -12.80 8.42 7.14
N LYS A 218 -11.88 8.03 8.02
CA LYS A 218 -12.14 7.92 9.46
C LYS A 218 -12.49 9.27 10.10
N ASP A 219 -11.75 10.32 9.76
CA ASP A 219 -12.00 11.68 10.28
C ASP A 219 -13.35 12.21 9.80
N LEU A 220 -13.73 11.95 8.54
CA LEU A 220 -15.03 12.33 7.97
C LEU A 220 -16.18 11.55 8.63
N LEU A 221 -16.02 10.25 8.85
CA LEU A 221 -17.02 9.42 9.51
C LEU A 221 -17.35 9.94 10.92
N ILE A 222 -16.33 10.31 11.70
CA ILE A 222 -16.51 10.89 13.04
C ILE A 222 -17.31 12.21 12.95
N LYS A 223 -17.03 13.08 11.98
CA LYS A 223 -17.77 14.33 11.80
C LYS A 223 -19.23 14.09 11.43
N ILE A 224 -19.49 13.13 10.54
CA ILE A 224 -20.84 12.73 10.12
C ILE A 224 -21.64 12.23 11.33
N GLU A 225 -21.08 11.32 12.14
CA GLU A 225 -21.74 10.78 13.33
C GLU A 225 -22.06 11.87 14.36
N VAL A 226 -21.14 12.82 14.58
CA VAL A 226 -21.36 13.94 15.51
C VAL A 226 -22.49 14.84 15.03
N LEU A 227 -22.52 15.19 13.74
CA LEU A 227 -23.60 16.03 13.17
C LEU A 227 -24.93 15.31 13.19
N GLU A 228 -25.00 14.02 12.86
CA GLU A 228 -26.21 13.22 12.95
C GLU A 228 -26.82 13.26 14.35
N ALA A 229 -25.98 13.07 15.38
CA ALA A 229 -26.43 13.16 16.78
C ALA A 229 -26.94 14.57 17.13
N GLN A 230 -26.26 15.64 16.70
CA GLN A 230 -26.67 17.02 16.93
C GLN A 230 -28.01 17.34 16.25
N ILE A 231 -28.17 16.97 14.98
CA ILE A 231 -29.40 17.14 14.20
C ILE A 231 -30.55 16.41 14.92
N SER A 232 -30.35 15.16 15.33
CA SER A 232 -31.37 14.40 16.06
C SER A 232 -31.84 15.08 17.33
N VAL A 233 -30.90 15.59 18.15
CA VAL A 233 -31.25 16.31 19.40
C VAL A 233 -31.98 17.59 19.10
N LYS A 234 -31.47 18.42 18.19
CA LYS A 234 -32.07 19.72 17.81
C LYS A 234 -33.44 19.57 17.20
N THR A 235 -33.66 18.54 16.37
CA THR A 235 -34.96 18.25 15.77
C THR A 235 -36.00 17.92 16.86
N LYS A 236 -35.65 17.07 17.83
CA LYS A 236 -36.55 16.76 18.97
C LYS A 236 -36.87 18.00 19.80
N GLU A 237 -35.88 18.85 20.09
CA GLU A 237 -36.10 20.11 20.81
C GLU A 237 -37.05 21.03 20.03
N TYR A 238 -36.87 21.16 18.72
CA TYR A 238 -37.74 21.93 17.83
C TYR A 238 -39.19 21.38 17.82
N GLU A 239 -39.36 20.08 17.62
CA GLU A 239 -40.66 19.43 17.59
C GLU A 239 -41.46 19.63 18.90
N ALA A 240 -40.80 19.43 20.06
CA ALA A 240 -41.40 19.65 21.37
C ALA A 240 -41.76 21.13 21.60
N GLY A 241 -40.90 22.04 21.18
CA GLY A 241 -41.15 23.48 21.23
C GLY A 241 -42.30 23.92 20.33
N ALA A 242 -42.39 23.37 19.13
CA ALA A 242 -43.48 23.65 18.16
C ALA A 242 -44.82 23.11 18.65
N GLU A 243 -44.86 21.89 19.21
CA GLU A 243 -46.07 21.33 19.82
C GLU A 243 -46.59 22.19 20.96
N THR A 244 -45.70 22.62 21.88
CA THR A 244 -46.07 23.48 23.00
C THR A 244 -46.55 24.86 22.53
N LEU A 245 -45.88 25.46 21.55
CA LEU A 245 -46.28 26.76 20.99
C LEU A 245 -47.66 26.65 20.30
N ASN A 246 -47.91 25.62 19.52
CA ASN A 246 -49.21 25.38 18.88
C ASN A 246 -50.35 25.25 19.89
N LYS A 247 -50.11 24.53 21.00
CA LYS A 247 -51.07 24.41 22.10
C LYS A 247 -51.36 25.80 22.69
N ASP A 248 -50.35 26.58 23.04
CA ASP A 248 -50.53 27.91 23.62
C ASP A 248 -51.20 28.92 22.66
N ILE A 249 -50.93 28.82 21.36
CA ILE A 249 -51.63 29.59 20.34
C ILE A 249 -53.13 29.26 20.27
N ASN A 250 -53.46 27.96 20.32
CA ASN A 250 -54.85 27.48 20.35
C ASN A 250 -55.55 27.98 21.60
N GLU A 251 -54.96 27.85 22.79
CA GLU A 251 -55.50 28.37 24.05
C GLU A 251 -55.71 29.91 23.99
N PHE A 252 -54.75 30.62 23.44
CA PHE A 252 -54.86 32.11 23.26
C PHE A 252 -56.01 32.44 22.32
N ASN A 253 -56.19 31.75 21.20
CA ASN A 253 -57.22 31.98 20.21
C ASN A 253 -58.63 31.69 20.78
N GLU A 254 -58.80 30.60 21.56
CA GLU A 254 -60.04 30.32 22.22
C GLU A 254 -60.39 31.34 23.29
N CYS A 255 -59.40 31.81 24.08
CA CYS A 255 -59.58 32.92 25.02
C CYS A 255 -59.99 34.22 24.30
N ALA A 256 -59.41 34.51 23.13
CA ALA A 256 -59.73 35.74 22.38
C ALA A 256 -61.17 35.76 21.83
N LYS A 257 -61.79 34.57 21.62
CA LYS A 257 -63.22 34.44 21.22
C LYS A 257 -64.17 34.51 22.43
N THR A 258 -63.68 34.35 23.65
CA THR A 258 -64.53 34.28 24.84
C THR A 258 -64.65 35.67 25.49
N PRO A 259 -65.89 36.22 25.69
CA PRO A 259 -66.08 37.51 26.37
C PRO A 259 -65.41 37.55 27.76
N ASN A 260 -64.69 38.59 28.07
CA ASN A 260 -63.98 38.80 29.33
C ASN A 260 -62.88 37.78 29.71
N CYS A 261 -62.37 36.99 28.77
CA CYS A 261 -61.27 36.08 29.05
C CYS A 261 -59.98 36.83 29.30
N PHE A 262 -59.71 37.91 28.57
CA PHE A 262 -58.58 38.83 28.89
C PHE A 262 -59.06 39.95 29.81
N THR A 263 -58.36 40.16 30.92
CA THR A 263 -58.69 41.20 31.91
C THR A 263 -58.40 42.62 31.47
N SER A 264 -57.54 42.80 30.44
CA SER A 264 -57.20 44.10 29.85
C SER A 264 -56.53 43.94 28.50
N THR A 265 -56.53 45.03 27.68
CA THR A 265 -55.78 45.09 26.42
C THR A 265 -54.28 44.86 26.64
N TRP A 266 -53.75 45.23 27.79
CA TRP A 266 -52.32 44.99 28.15
C TRP A 266 -52.03 43.50 28.26
N THR A 267 -52.87 42.74 28.99
CA THR A 267 -52.71 41.25 29.14
C THR A 267 -52.86 40.54 27.79
N PHE A 268 -53.74 40.93 26.94
CA PHE A 268 -53.87 40.42 25.58
C PHE A 268 -52.60 40.67 24.78
N ASN A 269 -52.14 41.91 24.71
CA ASN A 269 -50.96 42.27 23.92
C ASN A 269 -49.69 41.57 24.46
N ASN A 270 -49.54 41.45 25.76
CA ASN A 270 -48.39 40.77 26.36
C ASN A 270 -48.32 39.29 26.01
N LYS A 271 -49.46 38.57 26.11
CA LYS A 271 -49.51 37.18 25.73
C LYS A 271 -49.26 36.97 24.22
N ARG A 272 -49.88 37.83 23.38
CA ARG A 272 -49.64 37.82 21.95
C ARG A 272 -48.19 38.02 21.58
N ASN A 273 -47.56 39.01 22.16
CA ASN A 273 -46.12 39.28 21.91
C ASN A 273 -45.19 38.15 22.36
N ALA A 274 -45.52 37.51 23.50
CA ALA A 274 -44.78 36.34 23.95
C ALA A 274 -44.83 35.16 22.96
N LEU A 275 -46.00 34.91 22.38
CA LEU A 275 -46.17 33.88 21.36
C LEU A 275 -45.39 34.18 20.08
N ILE A 276 -45.40 35.48 19.64
CA ILE A 276 -44.62 35.92 18.46
C ILE A 276 -43.13 35.77 18.71
N THR A 277 -42.63 36.13 19.91
CA THR A 277 -41.22 35.96 20.25
C THR A 277 -40.82 34.48 20.21
N ARG A 278 -41.61 33.59 20.82
CA ARG A 278 -41.33 32.16 20.80
C ARG A 278 -41.35 31.56 19.39
N GLN A 279 -42.29 32.04 18.53
CA GLN A 279 -42.30 31.65 17.13
C GLN A 279 -41.04 32.05 16.39
N ALA A 280 -40.54 33.28 16.63
CA ALA A 280 -39.27 33.73 16.03
C ALA A 280 -38.06 32.91 16.55
N GLU A 281 -38.03 32.61 17.85
CA GLU A 281 -36.98 31.76 18.44
C GLU A 281 -36.98 30.34 17.83
N LEU A 282 -38.14 29.72 17.65
CA LEU A 282 -38.25 28.44 16.94
C LEU A 282 -37.81 28.51 15.49
N GLY A 283 -38.09 29.63 14.79
CA GLY A 283 -37.59 29.89 13.45
C GLY A 283 -36.06 29.87 13.41
N GLN A 284 -35.39 30.48 14.37
CA GLN A 284 -33.92 30.46 14.45
C GLN A 284 -33.39 29.04 14.74
N VAL A 285 -34.05 28.25 15.58
CA VAL A 285 -33.68 26.85 15.82
C VAL A 285 -33.81 26.02 14.53
N TYR A 286 -34.87 26.24 13.77
CA TYR A 286 -35.10 25.55 12.48
C TYR A 286 -34.00 25.90 11.46
N GLU A 287 -33.62 27.18 11.34
CA GLU A 287 -32.52 27.61 10.48
C GLU A 287 -31.20 26.94 10.91
N GLY A 288 -30.90 26.90 12.23
CA GLY A 288 -29.73 26.21 12.74
C GLY A 288 -29.72 24.71 12.46
N ILE A 289 -30.88 24.04 12.44
CA ILE A 289 -30.99 22.63 12.02
C ILE A 289 -30.64 22.47 10.54
N ASN A 290 -31.15 23.38 9.70
CA ASN A 290 -30.85 23.33 8.25
C ASN A 290 -29.36 23.55 7.97
N ASP A 291 -28.68 24.42 8.72
CA ASP A 291 -27.23 24.62 8.60
C ASP A 291 -26.47 23.32 8.95
N LEU A 292 -26.85 22.65 10.06
CA LEU A 292 -26.28 21.35 10.44
C LEU A 292 -26.51 20.26 9.37
N ILE A 293 -27.70 20.24 8.74
CA ILE A 293 -28.02 19.30 7.66
C ILE A 293 -27.17 19.58 6.42
N ASN A 294 -26.94 20.85 6.10
CA ASN A 294 -26.08 21.23 4.98
C ASN A 294 -24.62 20.79 5.22
N ASP A 295 -24.08 21.00 6.41
CA ASP A 295 -22.74 20.55 6.79
C ASP A 295 -22.65 19.01 6.75
N TYR A 296 -23.66 18.31 7.28
CA TYR A 296 -23.77 16.84 7.23
C TYR A 296 -23.70 16.33 5.78
N ASN A 297 -24.53 16.90 4.90
CA ASN A 297 -24.56 16.52 3.49
C ASN A 297 -23.23 16.81 2.80
N GLY A 298 -22.56 17.90 3.14
CA GLY A 298 -21.23 18.23 2.66
C GLY A 298 -20.19 17.16 3.01
N TYR A 299 -20.13 16.74 4.28
CA TYR A 299 -19.20 15.69 4.69
C TYR A 299 -19.55 14.30 4.14
N VAL A 300 -20.84 13.97 3.97
CA VAL A 300 -21.26 12.74 3.30
C VAL A 300 -20.82 12.74 1.83
N ALA A 301 -20.94 13.86 1.13
CA ALA A 301 -20.48 13.98 -0.25
C ALA A 301 -18.94 13.78 -0.34
N GLU A 302 -18.19 14.44 0.53
CA GLU A 302 -16.72 14.31 0.60
C GLU A 302 -16.29 12.88 0.95
N TYR A 303 -16.99 12.22 1.88
CA TYR A 303 -16.76 10.81 2.23
C TYR A 303 -16.95 9.89 1.02
N ASN A 304 -18.07 10.06 0.29
CA ASN A 304 -18.36 9.25 -0.89
C ASN A 304 -17.33 9.48 -2.01
N GLU A 305 -16.88 10.72 -2.22
CA GLU A 305 -15.84 11.04 -3.20
C GLU A 305 -14.52 10.32 -2.86
N ASN A 306 -14.12 10.32 -1.59
CA ASN A 306 -12.93 9.60 -1.13
C ASN A 306 -13.07 8.07 -1.25
N ILE A 307 -14.27 7.51 -1.04
CA ILE A 307 -14.55 6.09 -1.30
C ILE A 307 -14.34 5.75 -2.78
N ILE A 308 -14.91 6.57 -3.69
CA ILE A 308 -14.76 6.38 -5.14
C ILE A 308 -13.30 6.48 -5.55
N HIS A 309 -12.57 7.45 -5.00
CA HIS A 309 -11.13 7.59 -5.24
C HIS A 309 -10.35 6.34 -4.78
N GLY A 310 -10.62 5.85 -3.57
CA GLY A 310 -10.00 4.62 -3.06
C GLY A 310 -10.29 3.38 -3.91
N GLN A 311 -11.53 3.27 -4.40
CA GLN A 311 -11.92 2.20 -5.32
C GLN A 311 -11.16 2.30 -6.66
N ALA A 312 -10.97 3.50 -7.21
CA ALA A 312 -10.22 3.73 -8.43
C ALA A 312 -8.74 3.32 -8.27
N LEU A 313 -8.10 3.72 -7.16
CA LEU A 313 -6.73 3.29 -6.83
C LEU A 313 -6.64 1.77 -6.68
N ASN A 314 -7.57 1.14 -5.96
CA ASN A 314 -7.62 -0.31 -5.81
C ASN A 314 -7.80 -1.03 -7.16
N MET A 315 -8.64 -0.50 -8.05
CA MET A 315 -8.80 -1.04 -9.41
C MET A 315 -7.52 -0.89 -10.26
N THR A 316 -6.73 0.15 -10.00
CA THR A 316 -5.45 0.37 -10.68
C THR A 316 -4.41 -0.67 -10.27
N ILE A 317 -4.27 -0.95 -8.97
CA ILE A 317 -3.32 -1.95 -8.45
C ILE A 317 -3.79 -3.39 -8.63
N ASN A 318 -5.10 -3.62 -8.67
CA ASN A 318 -5.64 -4.96 -8.83
C ASN A 318 -5.53 -5.41 -10.28
N SER A 319 -4.56 -6.27 -10.59
CA SER A 319 -4.39 -6.84 -11.91
C SER A 319 -5.49 -7.86 -12.27
N SER A 320 -6.17 -8.46 -11.28
CA SER A 320 -7.20 -9.48 -11.51
C SER A 320 -8.44 -8.91 -12.19
N THR A 321 -8.98 -9.61 -13.20
CA THR A 321 -10.15 -9.19 -13.99
C THR A 321 -11.49 -9.44 -13.31
N LYS A 322 -11.54 -9.98 -12.11
CA LYS A 322 -12.77 -10.08 -11.33
C LYS A 322 -13.10 -8.73 -10.70
N VAL A 323 -13.61 -7.80 -11.51
CA VAL A 323 -14.49 -6.75 -11.00
C VAL A 323 -15.82 -7.46 -10.76
N GLU A 324 -16.04 -7.96 -9.56
CA GLU A 324 -17.40 -8.25 -9.14
C GLU A 324 -18.12 -6.90 -9.05
N ASN A 325 -19.12 -6.74 -9.90
CA ASN A 325 -20.04 -5.61 -9.86
C ASN A 325 -20.64 -5.53 -8.43
N LEU A 326 -20.20 -4.54 -7.67
CA LEU A 326 -20.85 -4.07 -6.46
C LEU A 326 -21.98 -3.11 -6.83
#